data_4bd2e3bfac348c586f921e76e0bcaeff
#
_entry.id   4bd2e3bfac348c586f921e76e0bcaeff
#
_cell.length_a   1.000
_cell.length_b   1.000
_cell.length_c   1.000
_cell.angle_alpha   90.00
_cell.angle_beta   90.00
_cell.angle_gamma   90.00
#
_symmetry.space_group_name_H-M   'P 1'
#
loop_
_entity.id
_entity.type
_entity.pdbx_description
1 polymer ?
#
loop_
_entity_poly.entity_id
_entity_poly.type
_entity_poly.pdbx_seq_one_letter_code
_entity_poly.pdbx_strand_id
1 'polypeptide(L)'
;MSLVTLPVESRILDDAMPLVRQLDAAHLDELLELALLDDHYNGEQPLSYMAPELIMELGDRLQQVVLHWPDLVTSSVEDRLNVDGFQLGDGAYSEDLWSIWQGNGLDLSSHQAQVDALVMRRSFMIVGQRTAADLDPSSGVGVEVPLITVESPLAMHCILDPRTRRVSSAAKWWTGVGDQGQDESHVTLYTRNATTYLVHRAATNSRPGGWVIDDHNSPGYDEHKLGVVNVVPLINRPRTGSGRREPSLRGSVASKTLGMSELSPILPLSDAACKIATDMMSGAEFHALPRRWATGVDASDFVDRSGNQKSALSRIIGRLWANSDKDVKFGQFPEAQLSNFHETIRLLADLTASIAGLPAHYMGSRADNPSSADAIRSGESRLVTRVERKQRMFGESYEQVLRIALLIRDGRLPEGASAMETKWRDAGTPTVLRPRTPWSRSAPTGRFRSGRRGMTSLLGGAAGPNEG
;
A
#
# COMPACT_ATOMS: atom_id res chain seq x y z
N MET A 1 42.91 9.74 37.78
CA MET A 1 41.87 8.96 37.10
C MET A 1 42.03 9.24 35.62
N SER A 2 42.65 8.30 34.90
CA SER A 2 42.77 8.41 33.42
C SER A 2 41.40 8.16 32.83
N LEU A 3 40.82 9.14 32.16
CA LEU A 3 39.62 8.99 31.36
C LEU A 3 39.96 8.02 30.22
N VAL A 4 39.51 6.79 30.31
CA VAL A 4 39.56 5.83 29.21
C VAL A 4 38.67 6.41 28.10
N THR A 5 39.30 6.95 27.07
CA THR A 5 38.60 7.44 25.89
C THR A 5 38.14 6.17 25.13
N LEU A 6 36.83 5.89 25.15
CA LEU A 6 36.26 4.81 24.38
C LEU A 6 36.57 5.00 22.88
N PRO A 7 36.77 3.93 22.13
CA PRO A 7 36.85 4.01 20.66
C PRO A 7 35.66 4.77 20.10
N VAL A 8 35.82 5.50 19.00
CA VAL A 8 34.77 6.31 18.37
C VAL A 8 33.53 5.46 18.05
N GLU A 9 33.73 4.27 17.56
CA GLU A 9 32.66 3.28 17.24
C GLU A 9 31.82 2.92 18.46
N SER A 10 32.43 2.72 19.63
CA SER A 10 31.69 2.40 20.86
C SER A 10 30.80 3.56 21.29
N ARG A 11 31.21 4.81 21.08
CA ARG A 11 30.38 5.99 21.40
C ARG A 11 29.20 6.12 20.47
N ILE A 12 29.42 5.92 19.15
CA ILE A 12 28.36 5.96 18.14
C ILE A 12 27.31 4.88 18.46
N LEU A 13 27.75 3.68 18.80
CA LEU A 13 26.86 2.59 19.16
C LEU A 13 26.07 2.86 20.46
N ASP A 14 26.75 3.39 21.49
CA ASP A 14 26.14 3.75 22.77
C ASP A 14 25.09 4.85 22.61
N ASP A 15 25.27 5.80 21.71
CA ASP A 15 24.30 6.84 21.40
C ASP A 15 23.14 6.35 20.51
N ALA A 16 23.41 5.43 19.60
CA ALA A 16 22.42 4.91 18.65
C ALA A 16 21.44 3.91 19.29
N MET A 17 21.95 2.98 20.13
CA MET A 17 21.16 1.86 20.65
C MET A 17 19.93 2.25 21.49
N PRO A 18 19.95 3.29 22.33
CA PRO A 18 18.75 3.74 23.02
C PRO A 18 17.62 4.19 22.07
N LEU A 19 17.98 4.88 20.99
CA LEU A 19 17.02 5.33 19.96
C LEU A 19 16.47 4.13 19.16
N VAL A 20 17.34 3.21 18.77
CA VAL A 20 16.93 1.97 18.07
C VAL A 20 15.93 1.19 18.93
N ARG A 21 16.22 0.96 20.22
CA ARG A 21 15.29 0.25 21.13
C ARG A 21 13.96 0.97 21.28
N GLN A 22 13.98 2.30 21.35
CA GLN A 22 12.74 3.09 21.45
C GLN A 22 11.90 2.98 20.19
N LEU A 23 12.53 3.05 19.01
CA LEU A 23 11.87 2.90 17.70
C LEU A 23 11.35 1.48 17.50
N ASP A 24 12.15 0.47 17.85
CA ASP A 24 11.78 -0.94 17.77
C ASP A 24 10.56 -1.27 18.63
N ALA A 25 10.55 -0.84 19.89
CA ALA A 25 9.40 -1.02 20.77
C ALA A 25 8.13 -0.35 20.20
N ALA A 26 8.26 0.86 19.63
CA ALA A 26 7.14 1.56 19.04
C ALA A 26 6.66 0.90 17.73
N HIS A 27 7.57 0.34 16.95
CA HIS A 27 7.25 -0.40 15.72
C HIS A 27 6.52 -1.70 16.05
N LEU A 28 7.05 -2.52 16.95
CA LEU A 28 6.46 -3.80 17.36
C LEU A 28 5.04 -3.65 17.93
N ASP A 29 4.76 -2.55 18.64
CA ASP A 29 3.42 -2.25 19.16
C ASP A 29 2.36 -2.07 18.06
N GLU A 30 2.76 -1.65 16.85
CA GLU A 30 1.86 -1.40 15.72
C GLU A 30 1.90 -2.49 14.65
N LEU A 31 2.96 -3.30 14.62
CA LEU A 31 3.25 -4.22 13.52
C LEU A 31 2.09 -5.19 13.23
N LEU A 32 1.50 -5.78 14.27
CA LEU A 32 0.39 -6.72 14.12
C LEU A 32 -0.85 -6.06 13.49
N GLU A 33 -1.13 -4.81 13.87
CA GLU A 33 -2.27 -4.08 13.30
C GLU A 33 -2.00 -3.67 11.86
N LEU A 34 -0.75 -3.30 11.52
CA LEU A 34 -0.35 -2.97 10.15
C LEU A 34 -0.42 -4.21 9.25
N ALA A 35 0.09 -5.35 9.70
CA ALA A 35 -0.01 -6.62 8.97
C ALA A 35 -1.48 -7.03 8.74
N LEU A 36 -2.34 -6.89 9.73
CA LEU A 36 -3.77 -7.18 9.57
C LEU A 36 -4.45 -6.28 8.53
N LEU A 37 -4.04 -5.00 8.44
CA LEU A 37 -4.55 -4.09 7.42
C LEU A 37 -4.08 -4.48 6.02
N ASP A 38 -2.84 -4.93 5.90
CA ASP A 38 -2.26 -5.44 4.66
C ASP A 38 -2.94 -6.73 4.21
N ASP A 39 -3.13 -7.70 5.12
CA ASP A 39 -3.88 -8.94 4.86
C ASP A 39 -5.29 -8.66 4.31
N HIS A 40 -6.01 -7.68 4.88
CA HIS A 40 -7.34 -7.31 4.39
C HIS A 40 -7.32 -6.65 3.02
N TYR A 41 -6.28 -5.91 2.70
CA TYR A 41 -6.10 -5.31 1.37
C TYR A 41 -5.83 -6.39 0.32
N ASN A 42 -4.95 -7.34 0.65
CA ASN A 42 -4.57 -8.44 -0.23
C ASN A 42 -5.64 -9.54 -0.33
N GLY A 43 -6.64 -9.54 0.55
CA GLY A 43 -7.67 -10.58 0.62
C GLY A 43 -7.20 -11.86 1.33
N GLU A 44 -6.16 -11.75 2.13
CA GLU A 44 -5.53 -12.84 2.92
C GLU A 44 -5.97 -12.83 4.39
N GLN A 45 -6.95 -12.00 4.73
CA GLN A 45 -7.45 -11.88 6.10
C GLN A 45 -7.95 -13.22 6.64
N PRO A 46 -7.77 -13.49 7.95
CA PRO A 46 -8.25 -14.70 8.58
C PRO A 46 -9.78 -14.79 8.53
N LEU A 47 -10.30 -16.00 8.52
CA LEU A 47 -11.74 -16.25 8.55
C LEU A 47 -12.37 -15.59 9.78
N SER A 48 -13.39 -14.75 9.59
CA SER A 48 -13.90 -13.88 10.65
C SER A 48 -14.56 -14.66 11.79
N TYR A 49 -15.33 -15.68 11.53
CA TYR A 49 -15.90 -16.60 12.49
C TYR A 49 -16.60 -17.77 11.78
N MET A 50 -16.34 -18.96 12.24
CA MET A 50 -17.12 -20.14 11.86
C MET A 50 -17.23 -21.08 13.07
N ALA A 51 -18.37 -21.77 13.18
CA ALA A 51 -18.56 -22.73 14.24
C ALA A 51 -17.50 -23.85 14.14
N PRO A 52 -16.82 -24.20 15.23
CA PRO A 52 -15.74 -25.19 15.23
C PRO A 52 -16.19 -26.55 14.64
N GLU A 53 -17.44 -26.94 14.88
CA GLU A 53 -18.04 -28.16 14.36
C GLU A 53 -18.11 -28.14 12.83
N LEU A 54 -18.42 -26.98 12.25
CA LEU A 54 -18.50 -26.80 10.82
C LEU A 54 -17.11 -26.85 10.16
N ILE A 55 -16.12 -26.26 10.81
CA ILE A 55 -14.71 -26.33 10.38
C ILE A 55 -14.23 -27.78 10.37
N MET A 56 -14.53 -28.55 11.43
CA MET A 56 -14.15 -29.96 11.53
C MET A 56 -14.84 -30.83 10.48
N GLU A 57 -16.11 -30.53 10.14
CA GLU A 57 -16.89 -31.33 9.17
C GLU A 57 -16.54 -31.01 7.72
N LEU A 58 -16.27 -29.72 7.40
CA LEU A 58 -15.93 -29.26 6.07
C LEU A 58 -14.45 -29.38 5.75
N GLY A 59 -13.59 -29.23 6.77
CA GLY A 59 -12.13 -29.33 6.65
C GLY A 59 -11.60 -28.48 5.48
N ASP A 60 -10.74 -29.08 4.66
CA ASP A 60 -10.11 -28.41 3.50
C ASP A 60 -11.08 -28.03 2.35
N ARG A 61 -12.35 -28.42 2.46
CA ARG A 61 -13.38 -28.06 1.47
C ARG A 61 -13.94 -26.66 1.71
N LEU A 62 -13.70 -26.10 2.90
CA LEU A 62 -14.16 -24.76 3.22
C LEU A 62 -13.21 -23.74 2.63
N GLN A 63 -13.64 -23.10 1.55
CA GLN A 63 -12.97 -21.93 1.01
C GLN A 63 -13.71 -20.67 1.44
N GLN A 64 -12.96 -19.72 2.03
CA GLN A 64 -13.50 -18.40 2.34
C GLN A 64 -13.79 -17.64 1.05
N VAL A 65 -14.98 -17.07 0.97
CA VAL A 65 -15.31 -16.12 -0.09
C VAL A 65 -14.86 -14.75 0.36
N VAL A 66 -13.85 -14.19 -0.31
CA VAL A 66 -13.34 -12.87 -0.04
C VAL A 66 -13.95 -11.85 -1.01
N LEU A 67 -14.57 -10.83 -0.45
CA LEU A 67 -15.05 -9.68 -1.19
C LEU A 67 -13.98 -8.57 -1.07
N HIS A 68 -13.22 -8.32 -2.13
CA HIS A 68 -12.10 -7.37 -2.15
C HIS A 68 -12.56 -5.88 -2.05
N TRP A 69 -13.46 -5.59 -1.11
CA TRP A 69 -13.92 -4.23 -0.86
C TRP A 69 -12.84 -3.31 -0.30
N PRO A 70 -11.89 -3.78 0.55
CA PRO A 70 -10.76 -2.96 0.99
C PRO A 70 -9.90 -2.47 -0.17
N ASP A 71 -9.56 -3.34 -1.12
CA ASP A 71 -8.84 -2.95 -2.33
C ASP A 71 -9.66 -1.96 -3.17
N LEU A 72 -10.94 -2.23 -3.44
CA LEU A 72 -11.81 -1.34 -4.20
C LEU A 72 -11.88 0.08 -3.61
N VAL A 73 -11.96 0.19 -2.28
CA VAL A 73 -12.00 1.48 -1.59
C VAL A 73 -10.68 2.22 -1.72
N THR A 74 -9.56 1.51 -1.63
CA THR A 74 -8.22 2.08 -1.74
C THR A 74 -7.93 2.53 -3.17
N SER A 75 -8.09 1.64 -4.14
CA SER A 75 -7.81 1.90 -5.55
C SER A 75 -8.70 3.01 -6.12
N SER A 76 -9.98 3.09 -5.71
CA SER A 76 -10.87 4.21 -6.12
C SER A 76 -10.33 5.59 -5.75
N VAL A 77 -9.54 5.69 -4.70
CA VAL A 77 -8.88 6.94 -4.27
C VAL A 77 -7.53 7.09 -4.95
N GLU A 78 -6.74 6.02 -4.96
CA GLU A 78 -5.37 6.01 -5.46
C GLU A 78 -5.29 6.30 -6.96
N ASP A 79 -6.16 5.73 -7.80
CA ASP A 79 -6.27 5.98 -9.25
C ASP A 79 -6.33 7.47 -9.62
N ARG A 80 -6.73 8.33 -8.67
CA ARG A 80 -6.88 9.77 -8.84
C ARG A 80 -5.75 10.60 -8.22
N LEU A 81 -4.73 9.93 -7.65
CA LEU A 81 -3.56 10.55 -7.01
C LEU A 81 -2.36 10.57 -7.96
N ASN A 82 -2.49 11.26 -9.07
CA ASN A 82 -1.44 11.37 -10.09
C ASN A 82 -0.73 12.72 -9.99
N VAL A 83 0.60 12.71 -9.85
CA VAL A 83 1.44 13.91 -9.85
C VAL A 83 1.76 14.28 -11.31
N ASP A 84 1.50 15.52 -11.69
CA ASP A 84 1.79 16.04 -13.04
C ASP A 84 3.02 16.96 -13.04
N GLY A 85 3.59 17.32 -11.88
CA GLY A 85 4.79 18.14 -11.79
C GLY A 85 4.93 18.95 -10.52
N PHE A 86 5.92 19.83 -10.49
CA PHE A 86 6.23 20.69 -9.34
C PHE A 86 6.42 22.12 -9.78
N GLN A 87 6.02 23.06 -8.92
CA GLN A 87 6.21 24.49 -9.11
C GLN A 87 7.03 25.08 -7.96
N LEU A 88 7.86 26.05 -8.25
CA LEU A 88 8.49 26.89 -7.24
C LEU A 88 7.61 28.12 -6.95
N GLY A 89 7.99 28.94 -5.98
CA GLY A 89 7.19 30.04 -5.44
C GLY A 89 6.75 31.12 -6.44
N ASP A 90 7.33 31.17 -7.63
CA ASP A 90 6.91 32.03 -8.74
C ASP A 90 5.77 31.45 -9.59
N GLY A 91 5.34 30.24 -9.27
CA GLY A 91 4.31 29.50 -10.01
C GLY A 91 4.80 28.87 -11.31
N ALA A 92 6.09 28.99 -11.63
CA ALA A 92 6.67 28.35 -12.82
C ALA A 92 6.89 26.85 -12.60
N TYR A 93 6.64 26.06 -13.64
CA TYR A 93 6.98 24.63 -13.67
C TYR A 93 8.50 24.46 -13.57
N SER A 94 8.94 23.54 -12.69
CA SER A 94 10.35 23.24 -12.49
C SER A 94 10.75 21.94 -13.18
N GLU A 95 11.44 22.04 -14.31
CA GLU A 95 11.99 20.87 -15.00
C GLU A 95 13.07 20.16 -14.15
N ASP A 96 13.79 20.89 -13.32
CA ASP A 96 14.82 20.37 -12.42
C ASP A 96 14.21 19.44 -11.36
N LEU A 97 13.17 19.88 -10.67
CA LEU A 97 12.46 19.04 -9.69
C LEU A 97 11.82 17.83 -10.35
N TRP A 98 11.26 18.02 -11.55
CA TRP A 98 10.68 16.93 -12.31
C TRP A 98 11.75 15.91 -12.75
N SER A 99 12.95 16.36 -13.09
CA SER A 99 14.06 15.47 -13.43
C SER A 99 14.52 14.61 -12.26
N ILE A 100 14.53 15.16 -11.03
CA ILE A 100 14.79 14.38 -9.81
C ILE A 100 13.70 13.32 -9.61
N TRP A 101 12.43 13.69 -9.80
CA TRP A 101 11.30 12.78 -9.71
C TRP A 101 11.42 11.61 -10.69
N GLN A 102 11.62 11.91 -11.96
CA GLN A 102 11.77 10.93 -13.04
C GLN A 102 13.03 10.06 -12.85
N GLY A 103 14.14 10.66 -12.46
CA GLY A 103 15.41 9.97 -12.23
C GLY A 103 15.37 8.94 -11.08
N ASN A 104 14.32 8.97 -10.26
CA ASN A 104 14.08 7.99 -9.20
C ASN A 104 12.89 7.06 -9.50
N GLY A 105 12.28 7.12 -10.70
CA GLY A 105 11.13 6.30 -11.04
C GLY A 105 9.92 6.52 -10.13
N LEU A 106 9.78 7.75 -9.61
CA LEU A 106 8.72 8.06 -8.64
C LEU A 106 7.32 8.08 -9.26
N ASP A 107 7.20 8.04 -10.57
CA ASP A 107 5.90 7.82 -11.23
C ASP A 107 5.27 6.49 -10.81
N LEU A 108 6.08 5.43 -10.59
CA LEU A 108 5.62 4.15 -10.08
C LEU A 108 5.69 4.10 -8.56
N SER A 109 6.84 4.46 -7.98
CA SER A 109 7.09 4.28 -6.55
C SER A 109 6.20 5.18 -5.69
N SER A 110 5.76 6.34 -6.19
CA SER A 110 4.81 7.18 -5.47
C SER A 110 3.43 6.54 -5.33
N HIS A 111 2.99 5.77 -6.32
CA HIS A 111 1.74 5.00 -6.25
C HIS A 111 1.85 3.90 -5.18
N GLN A 112 2.97 3.18 -5.12
CA GLN A 112 3.23 2.21 -4.05
C GLN A 112 3.20 2.88 -2.67
N ALA A 113 3.86 4.03 -2.52
CA ALA A 113 3.83 4.81 -1.29
C ALA A 113 2.42 5.25 -0.90
N GLN A 114 1.60 5.65 -1.88
CA GLN A 114 0.22 6.08 -1.67
C GLN A 114 -0.67 4.92 -1.21
N VAL A 115 -0.55 3.74 -1.86
CA VAL A 115 -1.28 2.53 -1.45
C VAL A 115 -0.93 2.18 -0.01
N ASP A 116 0.36 2.05 0.33
CA ASP A 116 0.80 1.75 1.68
C ASP A 116 0.27 2.78 2.70
N ALA A 117 0.31 4.07 2.36
CA ALA A 117 -0.21 5.11 3.23
C ALA A 117 -1.73 5.03 3.42
N LEU A 118 -2.49 4.68 2.39
CA LEU A 118 -3.95 4.54 2.46
C LEU A 118 -4.34 3.29 3.26
N VAL A 119 -3.64 2.18 3.06
CA VAL A 119 -3.88 0.89 3.71
C VAL A 119 -3.33 0.89 5.12
N MET A 120 -2.02 1.11 5.29
CA MET A 120 -1.28 0.97 6.54
C MET A 120 -1.03 2.30 7.26
N ARG A 121 -1.87 3.33 7.02
CA ARG A 121 -1.85 4.67 7.66
C ARG A 121 -0.77 5.61 7.16
N ARG A 122 0.40 5.11 6.78
CA ARG A 122 1.55 5.86 6.31
C ARG A 122 2.48 4.98 5.47
N SER A 123 3.32 5.61 4.72
CA SER A 123 4.54 5.05 4.12
C SER A 123 5.69 6.03 4.36
N PHE A 124 6.88 5.67 3.93
CA PHE A 124 8.06 6.51 4.15
C PHE A 124 8.82 6.71 2.85
N MET A 125 9.40 7.88 2.71
CA MET A 125 10.37 8.18 1.66
C MET A 125 11.70 8.56 2.29
N ILE A 126 12.78 7.91 1.86
CA ILE A 126 14.13 8.17 2.33
C ILE A 126 14.87 8.90 1.22
N VAL A 127 15.59 9.94 1.57
CA VAL A 127 16.39 10.72 0.61
C VAL A 127 17.85 10.59 0.99
N GLY A 128 18.68 10.12 0.08
CA GLY A 128 20.12 9.97 0.29
C GLY A 128 20.93 10.49 -0.89
N GLN A 129 22.23 10.55 -0.71
CA GLN A 129 23.14 10.79 -1.82
C GLN A 129 23.27 9.49 -2.62
N ARG A 130 23.16 9.58 -3.95
CA ARG A 130 23.38 8.46 -4.85
C ARG A 130 24.89 8.18 -4.94
N THR A 131 25.27 6.93 -4.82
CA THR A 131 26.66 6.47 -4.95
C THR A 131 26.89 5.80 -6.30
N ALA A 132 28.14 5.54 -6.65
CA ALA A 132 28.45 4.83 -7.88
C ALA A 132 27.91 3.38 -7.91
N ALA A 133 27.67 2.79 -6.74
CA ALA A 133 27.06 1.46 -6.62
C ALA A 133 25.55 1.48 -6.92
N ASP A 134 24.89 2.63 -6.78
CA ASP A 134 23.45 2.80 -7.03
C ASP A 134 23.13 3.15 -8.50
N LEU A 135 24.19 3.24 -9.34
CA LEU A 135 23.99 3.61 -10.75
C LEU A 135 23.54 2.42 -11.57
N ASP A 136 22.45 2.60 -12.29
CA ASP A 136 22.06 1.75 -13.40
C ASP A 136 22.49 2.42 -14.71
N PRO A 137 23.48 1.86 -15.44
CA PRO A 137 23.94 2.44 -16.70
C PRO A 137 22.84 2.59 -17.76
N SER A 138 21.75 1.82 -17.64
CA SER A 138 20.62 1.87 -18.57
C SER A 138 19.67 3.05 -18.30
N SER A 139 19.69 3.59 -17.07
CA SER A 139 18.79 4.68 -16.66
C SER A 139 19.22 6.05 -17.17
N GLY A 140 20.50 6.24 -17.49
CA GLY A 140 21.06 7.55 -17.83
C GLY A 140 21.10 8.55 -16.66
N VAL A 141 20.85 8.09 -15.43
CA VAL A 141 20.84 8.92 -14.20
C VAL A 141 22.23 8.93 -13.60
N GLY A 142 22.78 10.11 -13.32
CA GLY A 142 24.09 10.27 -12.70
C GLY A 142 24.04 10.37 -11.18
N VAL A 143 25.21 10.39 -10.54
CA VAL A 143 25.37 10.53 -9.08
C VAL A 143 24.92 11.88 -8.54
N GLU A 144 24.75 12.87 -9.41
CA GLU A 144 24.24 14.21 -9.06
C GLU A 144 22.75 14.21 -8.72
N VAL A 145 22.00 13.17 -9.10
CA VAL A 145 20.58 13.04 -8.78
C VAL A 145 20.48 12.31 -7.43
N PRO A 146 19.96 12.94 -6.37
CA PRO A 146 19.76 12.28 -5.08
C PRO A 146 18.92 11.02 -5.22
N LEU A 147 19.25 9.99 -4.43
CA LEU A 147 18.47 8.75 -4.39
C LEU A 147 17.26 8.94 -3.48
N ILE A 148 16.08 8.62 -3.99
CA ILE A 148 14.83 8.62 -3.24
C ILE A 148 14.25 7.22 -3.29
N THR A 149 14.04 6.60 -2.13
CA THR A 149 13.41 5.28 -1.99
C THR A 149 12.13 5.37 -1.21
N VAL A 150 11.22 4.42 -1.47
CA VAL A 150 9.96 4.28 -0.77
C VAL A 150 10.03 3.05 0.13
N GLU A 151 9.52 3.17 1.35
CA GLU A 151 9.59 2.11 2.35
C GLU A 151 8.23 1.88 3.00
N SER A 152 7.93 0.60 3.21
CA SER A 152 6.71 0.17 3.89
C SER A 152 6.78 0.43 5.40
N PRO A 153 5.67 0.76 6.05
CA PRO A 153 5.60 0.85 7.51
C PRO A 153 5.76 -0.50 8.22
N LEU A 154 5.72 -1.62 7.49
CA LEU A 154 6.08 -2.94 8.03
C LEU A 154 7.58 -3.08 8.29
N ALA A 155 8.41 -2.32 7.57
CA ALA A 155 9.86 -2.34 7.70
C ALA A 155 10.44 -1.07 8.34
N MET A 156 9.62 -0.05 8.62
CA MET A 156 10.10 1.25 9.04
C MET A 156 9.18 1.95 10.04
N HIS A 157 9.78 2.64 11.01
CA HIS A 157 9.05 3.48 11.95
C HIS A 157 9.78 4.80 12.21
N CYS A 158 9.02 5.84 12.61
CA CYS A 158 9.59 7.13 12.98
C CYS A 158 8.96 7.70 14.26
N ILE A 159 9.72 8.53 14.95
CA ILE A 159 9.24 9.32 16.08
C ILE A 159 9.13 10.77 15.64
N LEU A 160 7.96 11.37 15.88
CA LEU A 160 7.71 12.77 15.62
C LEU A 160 8.02 13.63 16.86
N ASP A 161 8.69 14.75 16.64
CA ASP A 161 8.85 15.78 17.67
C ASP A 161 7.47 16.34 18.05
N PRO A 162 7.11 16.34 19.35
CA PRO A 162 5.75 16.74 19.78
C PRO A 162 5.42 18.22 19.50
N ARG A 163 6.42 19.08 19.41
CA ARG A 163 6.25 20.51 19.17
C ARG A 163 6.17 20.85 17.69
N THR A 164 7.11 20.33 16.91
CA THR A 164 7.25 20.67 15.49
C THR A 164 6.50 19.74 14.56
N ARG A 165 6.11 18.54 15.05
CA ARG A 165 5.50 17.46 14.28
C ARG A 165 6.38 16.93 13.14
N ARG A 166 7.66 17.29 13.14
CA ARG A 166 8.66 16.77 12.20
C ARG A 166 9.29 15.50 12.75
N VAL A 167 9.83 14.67 11.86
CA VAL A 167 10.58 13.49 12.25
C VAL A 167 11.79 13.90 13.09
N SER A 168 11.93 13.32 14.27
CA SER A 168 13.08 13.50 15.16
C SER A 168 14.12 12.39 14.99
N SER A 169 13.66 11.18 14.73
CA SER A 169 14.45 9.98 14.41
C SER A 169 13.59 8.96 13.67
N ALA A 170 14.20 8.12 12.86
CA ALA A 170 13.55 7.01 12.18
C ALA A 170 14.50 5.81 12.11
N ALA A 171 13.94 4.60 12.02
CA ALA A 171 14.72 3.39 11.80
C ALA A 171 14.03 2.49 10.76
N LYS A 172 14.86 1.83 9.95
CA LYS A 172 14.47 0.82 8.98
C LYS A 172 15.09 -0.50 9.39
N TRP A 173 14.30 -1.57 9.43
CA TRP A 173 14.71 -2.94 9.69
C TRP A 173 14.63 -3.75 8.41
N TRP A 174 15.65 -4.56 8.15
CA TRP A 174 15.65 -5.45 7.01
C TRP A 174 16.55 -6.66 7.29
N THR A 175 16.35 -7.74 6.54
CA THR A 175 17.17 -8.96 6.62
C THR A 175 18.02 -9.06 5.37
N GLY A 176 19.31 -9.22 5.56
CA GLY A 176 20.28 -9.47 4.50
C GLY A 176 20.87 -10.87 4.62
N VAL A 177 21.66 -11.26 3.64
CA VAL A 177 22.42 -12.50 3.65
C VAL A 177 23.87 -12.16 3.98
N GLY A 178 24.38 -12.72 5.09
CA GLY A 178 25.77 -12.56 5.50
C GLY A 178 26.74 -13.38 4.66
N ASP A 179 28.02 -13.16 4.87
CA ASP A 179 29.13 -13.77 4.10
C ASP A 179 29.13 -15.31 4.06
N GLN A 180 28.49 -15.95 5.04
CA GLN A 180 28.40 -17.41 5.13
C GLN A 180 27.02 -17.95 4.69
N GLY A 181 26.19 -17.10 4.08
CA GLY A 181 24.86 -17.46 3.62
C GLY A 181 23.78 -17.55 4.72
N GLN A 182 24.09 -17.07 5.94
CA GLN A 182 23.12 -16.95 7.03
C GLN A 182 22.33 -15.65 6.92
N ASP A 183 21.08 -15.66 7.43
CA ASP A 183 20.31 -14.46 7.56
C ASP A 183 20.90 -13.52 8.63
N GLU A 184 21.13 -12.27 8.28
CA GLU A 184 21.59 -11.22 9.19
C GLU A 184 20.55 -10.12 9.31
N SER A 185 20.26 -9.72 10.54
CA SER A 185 19.33 -8.60 10.80
C SER A 185 20.08 -7.28 10.77
N HIS A 186 19.56 -6.34 10.01
CA HIS A 186 20.13 -5.01 9.85
C HIS A 186 19.16 -3.95 10.35
N VAL A 187 19.71 -2.85 10.88
CA VAL A 187 18.96 -1.65 11.25
C VAL A 187 19.70 -0.42 10.73
N THR A 188 18.99 0.43 10.02
CA THR A 188 19.50 1.75 9.63
C THR A 188 18.79 2.81 10.47
N LEU A 189 19.54 3.53 11.30
CA LEU A 189 19.05 4.61 12.14
C LEU A 189 19.30 5.96 11.45
N TYR A 190 18.25 6.73 11.28
CA TYR A 190 18.26 8.06 10.69
C TYR A 190 18.06 9.10 11.79
N THR A 191 19.02 10.02 11.91
CA THR A 191 18.97 11.18 12.82
C THR A 191 19.13 12.48 12.05
N ARG A 192 19.08 13.62 12.72
CA ARG A 192 19.18 14.93 12.04
C ARG A 192 20.52 15.18 11.34
N ASN A 193 21.59 14.59 11.85
CA ASN A 193 22.94 14.89 11.41
C ASN A 193 23.72 13.68 10.94
N ALA A 194 23.18 12.49 11.16
CA ALA A 194 23.88 11.25 10.79
C ALA A 194 22.91 10.12 10.46
N THR A 195 23.37 9.23 9.61
CA THR A 195 22.79 7.90 9.35
C THR A 195 23.75 6.86 9.89
N THR A 196 23.26 5.92 10.71
CA THR A 196 24.03 4.84 11.32
C THR A 196 23.51 3.50 10.81
N TYR A 197 24.40 2.69 10.24
CA TYR A 197 24.09 1.35 9.75
C TYR A 197 24.56 0.33 10.76
N LEU A 198 23.66 -0.55 11.20
CA LEU A 198 23.92 -1.54 12.23
C LEU A 198 23.56 -2.93 11.72
N VAL A 199 24.37 -3.91 12.08
CA VAL A 199 24.12 -5.33 11.81
C VAL A 199 24.16 -6.12 13.12
N HIS A 200 23.23 -7.06 13.27
CA HIS A 200 23.23 -7.97 14.40
C HIS A 200 24.05 -9.21 14.07
N ARG A 201 25.20 -9.34 14.73
CA ARG A 201 26.07 -10.52 14.57
C ARG A 201 25.82 -11.55 15.66
N ALA A 202 25.73 -12.81 15.27
CA ALA A 202 25.59 -13.91 16.21
C ALA A 202 26.87 -14.05 17.10
N ALA A 203 26.68 -14.58 18.31
CA ALA A 203 27.82 -14.91 19.18
C ALA A 203 28.70 -15.95 18.53
N THR A 204 30.02 -15.74 18.61
CA THR A 204 31.04 -16.72 18.24
C THR A 204 31.89 -17.08 19.46
N ASN A 205 32.71 -18.13 19.36
CA ASN A 205 33.61 -18.53 20.47
C ASN A 205 34.57 -17.41 20.92
N SER A 206 34.80 -16.40 20.07
CA SER A 206 35.73 -15.30 20.32
C SER A 206 35.06 -13.93 20.52
N ARG A 207 33.74 -13.79 20.26
CA ARG A 207 33.01 -12.51 20.37
C ARG A 207 31.60 -12.76 20.92
N PRO A 208 31.12 -11.94 21.88
CA PRO A 208 29.71 -11.93 22.24
C PRO A 208 28.88 -11.46 21.06
N GLY A 209 27.68 -12.04 20.90
CA GLY A 209 26.70 -11.59 19.91
C GLY A 209 26.14 -10.21 20.26
N GLY A 210 25.68 -9.47 19.27
CA GLY A 210 25.07 -8.18 19.45
C GLY A 210 25.12 -7.28 18.23
N TRP A 211 24.57 -6.08 18.38
CA TRP A 211 24.59 -5.04 17.36
C TRP A 211 25.97 -4.43 17.25
N VAL A 212 26.46 -4.29 16.02
CA VAL A 212 27.72 -3.64 15.67
C VAL A 212 27.49 -2.70 14.48
N ILE A 213 28.39 -1.76 14.27
CA ILE A 213 28.35 -0.90 13.08
C ILE A 213 28.64 -1.79 11.85
N ASP A 214 27.78 -1.66 10.84
CA ASP A 214 27.93 -2.38 9.58
C ASP A 214 28.87 -1.60 8.65
N ASP A 215 30.13 -1.98 8.62
CA ASP A 215 31.18 -1.40 7.80
C ASP A 215 31.46 -2.16 6.50
N HIS A 216 30.81 -3.32 6.29
CA HIS A 216 31.00 -4.16 5.11
C HIS A 216 30.08 -3.79 3.94
N ASN A 217 28.79 -3.60 4.21
CA ASN A 217 27.76 -3.38 3.18
C ASN A 217 27.28 -1.92 3.09
N SER A 218 27.78 -1.06 3.98
CA SER A 218 27.32 0.31 4.13
C SER A 218 28.49 1.19 4.63
N PRO A 219 28.42 2.51 4.50
CA PRO A 219 29.46 3.40 5.05
C PRO A 219 29.58 3.33 6.59
N GLY A 220 28.84 2.44 7.26
CA GLY A 220 28.84 2.22 8.71
C GLY A 220 28.23 3.41 9.46
N TYR A 221 28.82 4.58 9.33
CA TYR A 221 28.35 5.83 9.90
C TYR A 221 28.60 6.97 8.93
N ASP A 222 27.50 7.64 8.54
CA ASP A 222 27.53 8.81 7.66
C ASP A 222 27.09 10.07 8.42
N GLU A 223 28.05 10.98 8.69
CA GLU A 223 27.78 12.28 9.33
C GLU A 223 27.46 13.34 8.27
N HIS A 224 26.23 13.38 7.78
CA HIS A 224 25.79 14.28 6.71
C HIS A 224 25.50 15.73 7.16
N LYS A 225 25.29 16.01 8.43
CA LYS A 225 25.06 17.37 9.02
C LYS A 225 23.93 18.19 8.39
N LEU A 226 22.89 17.53 7.87
CA LEU A 226 21.77 18.20 7.21
C LEU A 226 20.89 19.05 8.14
N GLY A 227 20.96 18.82 9.48
CA GLY A 227 20.09 19.47 10.45
C GLY A 227 18.62 19.01 10.40
N VAL A 228 18.28 18.09 9.49
CA VAL A 228 16.96 17.46 9.32
C VAL A 228 17.14 15.97 9.16
N VAL A 229 16.14 15.20 9.58
CA VAL A 229 16.12 13.76 9.29
C VAL A 229 15.75 13.59 7.82
N ASN A 230 16.51 12.81 7.10
CA ASN A 230 16.33 12.56 5.66
C ASN A 230 15.25 11.50 5.35
N VAL A 231 14.29 11.36 6.24
CA VAL A 231 13.11 10.50 6.12
C VAL A 231 11.87 11.36 6.20
N VAL A 232 10.97 11.18 5.23
CA VAL A 232 9.69 11.89 5.17
C VAL A 232 8.56 10.88 5.15
N PRO A 233 7.68 10.88 6.16
CA PRO A 233 6.50 10.03 6.15
C PRO A 233 5.39 10.62 5.27
N LEU A 234 4.79 9.79 4.43
CA LEU A 234 3.51 10.02 3.78
C LEU A 234 2.40 9.60 4.75
N ILE A 235 1.79 10.53 5.47
CA ILE A 235 0.81 10.20 6.51
C ILE A 235 -0.61 10.39 5.99
N ASN A 236 -1.40 9.32 6.02
CA ASN A 236 -2.81 9.40 5.67
C ASN A 236 -3.66 9.81 6.87
N ARG A 237 -4.51 10.84 6.72
CA ARG A 237 -5.46 11.34 7.74
C ARG A 237 -4.83 11.59 9.12
N PRO A 238 -3.73 12.36 9.21
CA PRO A 238 -3.15 12.68 10.50
C PRO A 238 -4.16 13.42 11.38
N ARG A 239 -4.15 13.13 12.68
CA ARG A 239 -4.97 13.83 13.67
C ARG A 239 -4.09 14.42 14.76
N THR A 240 -4.51 15.56 15.29
CA THR A 240 -3.91 16.10 16.50
C THR A 240 -4.24 15.16 17.66
N GLY A 241 -3.23 14.53 18.23
CA GLY A 241 -3.34 13.68 19.41
C GLY A 241 -2.66 14.32 20.61
N SER A 242 -2.83 13.73 21.79
CA SER A 242 -2.19 14.16 23.02
C SER A 242 -0.67 13.93 23.04
N GLY A 243 -0.12 13.25 22.04
CA GLY A 243 1.27 12.77 22.03
C GLY A 243 1.52 11.62 23.02
N ARG A 244 0.50 11.20 23.77
CA ARG A 244 0.52 10.01 24.61
C ARG A 244 -0.04 8.83 23.84
N ARG A 245 0.41 7.62 24.18
CA ARG A 245 -0.26 6.40 23.79
C ARG A 245 -1.69 6.44 24.29
N GLU A 246 -2.66 6.51 23.40
CA GLU A 246 -4.07 6.47 23.77
C GLU A 246 -4.54 5.01 23.80
N PRO A 247 -5.00 4.50 24.94
CA PRO A 247 -5.57 3.16 24.99
C PRO A 247 -6.80 3.10 24.10
N SER A 248 -6.85 2.15 23.21
CA SER A 248 -8.02 1.82 22.41
C SER A 248 -8.75 0.66 23.04
N LEU A 249 -10.08 0.66 22.98
CA LEU A 249 -10.93 -0.46 23.42
C LEU A 249 -10.60 -1.78 22.69
N ARG A 250 -9.91 -1.71 21.55
CA ARG A 250 -9.44 -2.86 20.76
C ARG A 250 -7.97 -3.21 21.03
N GLY A 251 -7.33 -2.63 22.03
CA GLY A 251 -5.94 -2.91 22.37
C GLY A 251 -4.88 -2.22 21.52
N SER A 252 -5.26 -1.53 20.45
CA SER A 252 -4.31 -0.77 19.65
C SER A 252 -3.85 0.49 20.38
N VAL A 253 -2.54 0.67 20.47
CA VAL A 253 -1.88 1.80 21.13
C VAL A 253 -1.33 2.81 20.11
N ALA A 254 -1.75 2.68 18.85
CA ALA A 254 -1.27 3.50 17.76
C ALA A 254 -1.53 4.99 17.98
N SER A 255 -0.53 5.80 17.77
CA SER A 255 -0.66 7.25 17.82
C SER A 255 -1.45 7.76 16.61
N LYS A 256 -2.59 8.41 16.83
CA LYS A 256 -3.38 9.04 15.78
C LYS A 256 -2.62 10.12 15.00
N THR A 257 -1.49 10.59 15.54
CA THR A 257 -0.61 11.55 14.85
C THR A 257 0.13 10.92 13.68
N LEU A 258 0.36 9.59 13.72
CA LEU A 258 0.99 8.80 12.66
C LEU A 258 -0.03 8.26 11.64
N GLY A 259 -1.24 8.81 11.64
CA GLY A 259 -2.22 8.54 10.60
C GLY A 259 -3.29 7.53 10.97
N MET A 260 -4.21 7.34 10.03
CA MET A 260 -5.33 6.38 10.11
C MET A 260 -5.53 5.72 8.75
N SER A 261 -5.78 4.41 8.75
CA SER A 261 -6.11 3.67 7.54
C SER A 261 -7.46 4.09 6.96
N GLU A 262 -7.59 4.06 5.63
CA GLU A 262 -8.88 4.18 4.95
C GLU A 262 -9.75 2.95 5.19
N LEU A 263 -9.13 1.81 5.48
CA LEU A 263 -9.81 0.53 5.68
C LEU A 263 -10.48 0.43 7.05
N SER A 264 -9.88 1.03 8.10
CA SER A 264 -10.35 0.87 9.49
C SER A 264 -11.87 1.03 9.69
N PRO A 265 -12.57 1.99 9.06
CA PRO A 265 -14.02 2.13 9.26
C PRO A 265 -14.85 1.10 8.50
N ILE A 266 -14.31 0.45 7.46
CA ILE A 266 -15.05 -0.49 6.61
C ILE A 266 -14.75 -1.96 6.90
N LEU A 267 -13.63 -2.29 7.57
CA LEU A 267 -13.25 -3.66 7.85
C LEU A 267 -14.36 -4.48 8.51
N PRO A 268 -15.08 -4.00 9.55
CA PRO A 268 -16.14 -4.80 10.16
C PRO A 268 -17.29 -5.14 9.20
N LEU A 269 -17.57 -4.26 8.23
CA LEU A 269 -18.60 -4.52 7.22
C LEU A 269 -18.09 -5.50 6.15
N SER A 270 -16.84 -5.36 5.75
CA SER A 270 -16.19 -6.30 4.82
C SER A 270 -16.13 -7.70 5.40
N ASP A 271 -15.73 -7.85 6.66
CA ASP A 271 -15.68 -9.14 7.36
C ASP A 271 -17.07 -9.78 7.46
N ALA A 272 -18.07 -8.99 7.82
CA ALA A 272 -19.46 -9.44 7.87
C ALA A 272 -19.96 -9.92 6.49
N ALA A 273 -19.62 -9.20 5.43
CA ALA A 273 -20.02 -9.55 4.07
C ALA A 273 -19.30 -10.82 3.56
N CYS A 274 -18.00 -10.95 3.82
CA CYS A 274 -17.23 -12.16 3.53
C CYS A 274 -17.78 -13.38 4.28
N LYS A 275 -18.15 -13.20 5.55
CA LYS A 275 -18.79 -14.26 6.35
C LYS A 275 -20.12 -14.71 5.74
N ILE A 276 -20.99 -13.74 5.42
CA ILE A 276 -22.31 -14.04 4.83
C ILE A 276 -22.17 -14.69 3.44
N ALA A 277 -21.22 -14.25 2.63
CA ALA A 277 -20.93 -14.86 1.34
C ALA A 277 -20.43 -16.30 1.49
N THR A 278 -19.57 -16.57 2.46
CA THR A 278 -19.07 -17.90 2.80
C THR A 278 -20.19 -18.82 3.30
N ASP A 279 -21.07 -18.31 4.18
CA ASP A 279 -22.23 -19.05 4.67
C ASP A 279 -23.22 -19.39 3.54
N MET A 280 -23.43 -18.45 2.62
CA MET A 280 -24.27 -18.64 1.45
C MET A 280 -23.73 -19.76 0.55
N MET A 281 -22.41 -19.76 0.28
CA MET A 281 -21.77 -20.81 -0.54
C MET A 281 -21.86 -22.17 0.14
N SER A 282 -21.55 -22.24 1.44
CA SER A 282 -21.72 -23.46 2.24
C SER A 282 -23.17 -23.93 2.26
N GLY A 283 -24.10 -23.00 2.46
CA GLY A 283 -25.54 -23.32 2.39
C GLY A 283 -25.97 -23.84 1.02
N ALA A 284 -25.48 -23.23 -0.06
CA ALA A 284 -25.77 -23.66 -1.43
C ALA A 284 -25.30 -25.10 -1.70
N GLU A 285 -24.10 -25.48 -1.21
CA GLU A 285 -23.57 -26.85 -1.35
C GLU A 285 -24.44 -27.86 -0.61
N PHE A 286 -24.88 -27.56 0.61
CA PHE A 286 -25.78 -28.44 1.36
C PHE A 286 -27.18 -28.54 0.74
N HIS A 287 -27.65 -27.53 0.02
CA HIS A 287 -28.96 -27.48 -0.60
C HIS A 287 -28.97 -27.98 -2.06
N ALA A 288 -27.82 -27.97 -2.73
CA ALA A 288 -27.67 -28.58 -4.07
C ALA A 288 -27.97 -30.10 -4.05
N LEU A 289 -27.80 -30.73 -2.87
CA LEU A 289 -28.18 -32.13 -2.64
C LEU A 289 -29.39 -32.14 -1.69
N PRO A 290 -30.64 -32.27 -2.20
CA PRO A 290 -31.83 -32.19 -1.39
C PRO A 290 -31.81 -33.29 -0.29
N ARG A 291 -31.76 -32.81 0.97
CA ARG A 291 -31.79 -33.71 2.14
C ARG A 291 -33.19 -34.29 2.26
N ARG A 292 -33.27 -35.63 2.16
CA ARG A 292 -34.48 -36.39 2.33
C ARG A 292 -34.49 -37.00 3.73
N TRP A 293 -35.67 -37.10 4.30
CA TRP A 293 -35.87 -37.81 5.56
C TRP A 293 -36.86 -38.93 5.39
N ALA A 294 -36.71 -39.98 6.12
CA ALA A 294 -37.64 -41.08 6.19
C ALA A 294 -37.88 -41.42 7.66
N THR A 295 -39.11 -41.67 8.03
CA THR A 295 -39.50 -42.21 9.35
C THR A 295 -40.14 -43.56 9.19
N GLY A 296 -39.99 -44.45 10.18
CA GLY A 296 -40.51 -45.82 10.12
C GLY A 296 -39.62 -46.80 9.34
N VAL A 297 -38.36 -46.45 9.09
CA VAL A 297 -37.36 -47.28 8.36
C VAL A 297 -36.40 -47.90 9.36
N ASP A 298 -36.12 -49.19 9.22
CA ASP A 298 -35.14 -49.87 10.04
C ASP A 298 -33.71 -49.65 9.54
N ALA A 299 -32.73 -49.69 10.46
CA ALA A 299 -31.31 -49.53 10.10
C ALA A 299 -30.81 -50.58 9.09
N SER A 300 -31.42 -51.75 9.06
CA SER A 300 -31.17 -52.84 8.13
C SER A 300 -31.51 -52.50 6.67
N ASP A 301 -32.43 -51.57 6.44
CA ASP A 301 -32.80 -51.13 5.07
C ASP A 301 -31.69 -50.33 4.36
N PHE A 302 -30.70 -49.88 5.13
CA PHE A 302 -29.57 -49.11 4.63
C PHE A 302 -28.26 -49.91 4.49
N VAL A 303 -28.32 -51.23 4.59
CA VAL A 303 -27.16 -52.10 4.45
C VAL A 303 -27.19 -52.76 3.05
N ASP A 304 -26.04 -52.99 2.45
CA ASP A 304 -25.96 -53.76 1.21
C ASP A 304 -26.11 -55.27 1.47
N ARG A 305 -26.22 -56.06 0.37
CA ARG A 305 -26.33 -57.54 0.48
C ARG A 305 -25.12 -58.19 1.18
N SER A 306 -24.05 -57.45 1.38
CA SER A 306 -22.79 -57.87 2.03
C SER A 306 -22.70 -57.42 3.48
N GLY A 307 -23.74 -56.77 4.02
CA GLY A 307 -23.74 -56.27 5.42
C GLY A 307 -22.99 -54.96 5.66
N ASN A 308 -22.48 -54.32 4.61
CA ASN A 308 -21.75 -53.05 4.74
C ASN A 308 -22.72 -51.87 4.63
N GLN A 309 -22.49 -50.84 5.46
CA GLN A 309 -23.25 -49.61 5.36
C GLN A 309 -22.96 -48.96 3.99
N LYS A 310 -23.98 -48.70 3.20
CA LYS A 310 -23.86 -47.91 1.96
C LYS A 310 -23.32 -46.54 2.28
N SER A 311 -22.40 -46.05 1.47
CA SER A 311 -21.84 -44.69 1.70
C SER A 311 -22.96 -43.66 1.78
N ALA A 312 -22.80 -42.64 2.65
CA ALA A 312 -23.80 -41.59 2.84
C ALA A 312 -24.12 -40.89 1.49
N LEU A 313 -23.13 -40.78 0.61
CA LEU A 313 -23.26 -40.15 -0.71
C LEU A 313 -24.15 -40.98 -1.67
N SER A 314 -24.02 -42.32 -1.69
CA SER A 314 -24.86 -43.18 -2.53
C SER A 314 -26.31 -43.24 -2.04
N ARG A 315 -26.57 -42.87 -0.79
CA ARG A 315 -27.91 -42.76 -0.20
C ARG A 315 -28.62 -41.47 -0.59
N ILE A 316 -27.86 -40.42 -0.89
CA ILE A 316 -28.37 -39.05 -1.14
C ILE A 316 -28.61 -38.85 -2.65
N ILE A 317 -27.75 -39.41 -3.52
CA ILE A 317 -27.79 -39.18 -4.96
C ILE A 317 -28.76 -40.15 -5.66
N GLY A 318 -29.93 -39.65 -6.00
CA GLY A 318 -30.64 -40.03 -7.22
C GLY A 318 -31.45 -41.33 -7.26
N ARG A 319 -31.81 -42.00 -6.15
CA ARG A 319 -32.72 -43.13 -6.20
C ARG A 319 -34.06 -42.85 -5.53
N LEU A 320 -35.16 -43.18 -6.24
CA LEU A 320 -36.49 -43.23 -5.67
C LEU A 320 -36.47 -44.27 -4.51
N TRP A 321 -36.75 -43.79 -3.30
CA TRP A 321 -36.90 -44.68 -2.17
C TRP A 321 -38.28 -45.32 -2.24
N ALA A 322 -38.31 -46.64 -2.41
CA ALA A 322 -39.55 -47.39 -2.33
C ALA A 322 -39.42 -48.38 -1.19
N ASN A 323 -40.38 -48.37 -0.29
CA ASN A 323 -40.55 -49.36 0.78
C ASN A 323 -41.96 -49.90 0.71
N SER A 324 -42.12 -51.19 0.93
CA SER A 324 -43.40 -51.88 0.92
C SER A 324 -44.19 -51.73 2.24
N ASP A 325 -43.61 -51.13 3.27
CA ASP A 325 -44.25 -50.91 4.55
C ASP A 325 -45.13 -49.65 4.50
N LYS A 326 -46.38 -49.77 4.96
CA LYS A 326 -47.40 -48.69 4.89
C LYS A 326 -47.19 -47.57 5.88
N ASP A 327 -46.35 -47.78 6.91
CA ASP A 327 -46.08 -46.79 7.96
C ASP A 327 -44.87 -45.90 7.69
N VAL A 328 -44.15 -46.15 6.61
CA VAL A 328 -43.00 -45.36 6.21
C VAL A 328 -43.42 -44.02 5.58
N LYS A 329 -42.93 -42.92 6.13
CA LYS A 329 -43.12 -41.55 5.57
C LYS A 329 -41.80 -41.02 5.05
N PHE A 330 -41.86 -40.55 3.82
CA PHE A 330 -40.74 -39.87 3.16
C PHE A 330 -41.02 -38.36 3.03
N GLY A 331 -40.02 -37.56 3.18
CA GLY A 331 -40.10 -36.13 2.92
C GLY A 331 -38.78 -35.54 2.47
N GLN A 332 -38.83 -34.32 2.02
CA GLN A 332 -37.66 -33.53 1.67
C GLN A 332 -37.74 -32.25 2.49
N PHE A 333 -36.57 -31.82 3.03
CA PHE A 333 -36.51 -30.52 3.68
C PHE A 333 -36.70 -29.42 2.63
N PRO A 334 -37.42 -28.33 2.97
CA PRO A 334 -37.60 -27.22 2.06
C PRO A 334 -36.27 -26.61 1.65
N GLU A 335 -36.20 -26.08 0.44
CA GLU A 335 -35.03 -25.38 -0.06
C GLU A 335 -34.76 -24.09 0.76
N ALA A 336 -33.49 -23.78 1.02
CA ALA A 336 -33.16 -22.51 1.66
C ALA A 336 -33.35 -21.36 0.69
N GLN A 337 -33.94 -20.29 1.17
CA GLN A 337 -34.06 -19.03 0.40
C GLN A 337 -32.74 -18.27 0.44
N LEU A 338 -31.92 -18.43 -0.60
CA LEU A 338 -30.64 -17.72 -0.73
C LEU A 338 -30.79 -16.22 -1.02
N SER A 339 -31.98 -15.77 -1.38
CA SER A 339 -32.27 -14.34 -1.66
C SER A 339 -31.97 -13.42 -0.48
N ASN A 340 -32.22 -13.88 0.75
CA ASN A 340 -31.93 -13.10 1.95
C ASN A 340 -30.43 -12.78 2.11
N PHE A 341 -29.53 -13.70 1.72
CA PHE A 341 -28.10 -13.47 1.73
C PHE A 341 -27.71 -12.39 0.73
N HIS A 342 -28.27 -12.42 -0.47
CA HIS A 342 -28.02 -11.40 -1.50
C HIS A 342 -28.47 -10.00 -1.04
N GLU A 343 -29.63 -9.88 -0.42
CA GLU A 343 -30.13 -8.61 0.11
C GLU A 343 -29.24 -8.08 1.22
N THR A 344 -28.78 -8.95 2.12
CA THR A 344 -27.88 -8.56 3.21
C THR A 344 -26.52 -8.12 2.69
N ILE A 345 -25.92 -8.83 1.74
CA ILE A 345 -24.64 -8.44 1.12
C ILE A 345 -24.81 -7.07 0.42
N ARG A 346 -25.92 -6.86 -0.28
CA ARG A 346 -26.21 -5.57 -0.93
C ARG A 346 -26.32 -4.44 0.08
N LEU A 347 -27.03 -4.65 1.19
CA LEU A 347 -27.11 -3.66 2.28
C LEU A 347 -25.73 -3.33 2.85
N LEU A 348 -24.89 -4.33 3.09
CA LEU A 348 -23.51 -4.12 3.58
C LEU A 348 -22.65 -3.38 2.55
N ALA A 349 -22.83 -3.63 1.25
CA ALA A 349 -22.17 -2.90 0.17
C ALA A 349 -22.57 -1.42 0.17
N ASP A 350 -23.88 -1.11 0.27
CA ASP A 350 -24.37 0.26 0.30
C ASP A 350 -23.87 1.02 1.54
N LEU A 351 -23.84 0.38 2.71
CA LEU A 351 -23.26 0.96 3.93
C LEU A 351 -21.76 1.21 3.77
N THR A 352 -21.03 0.27 3.19
CA THR A 352 -19.60 0.41 2.92
C THR A 352 -19.34 1.57 1.96
N ALA A 353 -20.07 1.65 0.85
CA ALA A 353 -20.00 2.77 -0.09
C ALA A 353 -20.25 4.11 0.60
N SER A 354 -21.30 4.18 1.43
CA SER A 354 -21.64 5.39 2.19
C SER A 354 -20.53 5.82 3.15
N ILE A 355 -19.94 4.90 3.91
CA ILE A 355 -18.85 5.18 4.85
C ILE A 355 -17.57 5.56 4.09
N ALA A 356 -17.23 4.79 3.04
CA ALA A 356 -16.09 5.05 2.19
C ALA A 356 -16.25 6.35 1.36
N GLY A 357 -17.47 6.88 1.23
CA GLY A 357 -17.76 8.05 0.40
C GLY A 357 -17.63 7.76 -1.10
N LEU A 358 -17.86 6.51 -1.48
CA LEU A 358 -17.91 6.05 -2.86
C LEU A 358 -19.34 6.17 -3.42
N PRO A 359 -19.50 6.37 -4.73
CA PRO A 359 -20.78 6.19 -5.39
C PRO A 359 -21.26 4.75 -5.25
N ALA A 360 -22.56 4.55 -5.00
CA ALA A 360 -23.14 3.21 -4.75
C ALA A 360 -22.90 2.23 -5.92
N HIS A 361 -22.83 2.73 -7.15
CA HIS A 361 -22.57 1.88 -8.32
C HIS A 361 -21.16 1.26 -8.36
N TYR A 362 -20.19 1.79 -7.62
CA TYR A 362 -18.84 1.19 -7.47
C TYR A 362 -18.91 -0.15 -6.72
N MET A 363 -19.89 -0.29 -5.82
CA MET A 363 -20.12 -1.53 -5.06
C MET A 363 -21.15 -2.47 -5.72
N GLY A 364 -21.43 -2.28 -7.02
CA GLY A 364 -22.35 -3.14 -7.78
C GLY A 364 -23.84 -2.81 -7.61
N SER A 365 -24.18 -1.75 -6.89
CA SER A 365 -25.58 -1.28 -6.81
C SER A 365 -26.00 -0.70 -8.17
N ARG A 366 -27.01 -1.30 -8.80
CA ARG A 366 -27.52 -0.82 -10.09
C ARG A 366 -28.42 0.38 -9.85
N ALA A 367 -28.09 1.52 -10.48
CA ALA A 367 -29.08 2.55 -10.69
C ALA A 367 -30.03 2.07 -11.82
N ASP A 368 -31.32 2.03 -11.55
CA ASP A 368 -32.34 1.56 -12.51
C ASP A 368 -32.47 2.47 -13.75
N ASN A 369 -31.74 3.56 -13.80
CA ASN A 369 -31.77 4.49 -14.93
C ASN A 369 -30.34 5.03 -15.19
N PRO A 370 -29.84 5.09 -16.44
CA PRO A 370 -28.58 5.72 -16.75
C PRO A 370 -28.65 7.20 -16.36
N SER A 371 -27.93 7.53 -15.30
CA SER A 371 -27.84 8.90 -14.80
C SER A 371 -27.20 9.80 -15.86
N SER A 372 -27.68 11.04 -15.94
CA SER A 372 -26.99 12.05 -16.79
C SER A 372 -25.53 12.24 -16.30
N ALA A 373 -24.67 12.75 -17.17
CA ALA A 373 -23.27 13.02 -16.81
C ALA A 373 -23.14 13.92 -15.58
N ASP A 374 -24.10 14.83 -15.36
CA ASP A 374 -24.14 15.72 -14.18
C ASP A 374 -24.56 14.97 -12.91
N ALA A 375 -25.45 13.99 -13.00
CA ALA A 375 -25.82 13.15 -11.88
C ALA A 375 -24.66 12.25 -11.44
N ILE A 376 -23.88 11.70 -12.38
CA ILE A 376 -22.66 10.93 -12.10
C ILE A 376 -21.64 11.82 -11.37
N ARG A 377 -21.36 13.02 -11.88
CA ARG A 377 -20.46 13.97 -11.22
C ARG A 377 -20.91 14.37 -9.82
N SER A 378 -22.22 14.61 -9.65
CA SER A 378 -22.79 14.90 -8.33
C SER A 378 -22.58 13.74 -7.36
N GLY A 379 -22.76 12.49 -7.82
CA GLY A 379 -22.51 11.29 -7.03
C GLY A 379 -21.03 11.11 -6.64
N GLU A 380 -20.10 11.56 -7.50
CA GLU A 380 -18.65 11.46 -7.25
C GLU A 380 -18.08 12.63 -6.42
N SER A 381 -18.84 13.70 -6.18
CA SER A 381 -18.37 14.93 -5.53
C SER A 381 -17.69 14.68 -4.19
N ARG A 382 -18.20 13.73 -3.40
CA ARG A 382 -17.62 13.36 -2.11
C ARG A 382 -16.27 12.65 -2.26
N LEU A 383 -16.14 11.76 -3.22
CA LEU A 383 -14.90 11.07 -3.56
C LEU A 383 -13.85 12.09 -4.02
N VAL A 384 -14.21 12.96 -4.95
CA VAL A 384 -13.33 14.04 -5.46
C VAL A 384 -12.80 14.90 -4.32
N THR A 385 -13.67 15.37 -3.44
CA THR A 385 -13.27 16.17 -2.26
C THR A 385 -12.31 15.42 -1.34
N ARG A 386 -12.49 14.08 -1.17
CA ARG A 386 -11.58 13.26 -0.38
C ARG A 386 -10.22 13.15 -1.04
N VAL A 387 -10.19 12.92 -2.35
CA VAL A 387 -8.95 12.85 -3.15
C VAL A 387 -8.19 14.17 -3.08
N GLU A 388 -8.85 15.31 -3.31
CA GLU A 388 -8.20 16.63 -3.22
C GLU A 388 -7.58 16.90 -1.85
N ARG A 389 -8.19 16.43 -0.76
CA ARG A 389 -7.57 16.53 0.57
C ARG A 389 -6.30 15.69 0.68
N LYS A 390 -6.27 14.51 0.04
CA LYS A 390 -5.09 13.65 0.04
C LYS A 390 -4.00 14.22 -0.85
N GLN A 391 -4.35 14.77 -2.00
CA GLN A 391 -3.42 15.49 -2.87
C GLN A 391 -2.67 16.57 -2.08
N ARG A 392 -3.40 17.39 -1.29
CA ARG A 392 -2.76 18.40 -0.42
C ARG A 392 -1.85 17.78 0.64
N MET A 393 -2.30 16.71 1.33
CA MET A 393 -1.51 16.08 2.39
C MET A 393 -0.24 15.41 1.85
N PHE A 394 -0.37 14.65 0.78
CA PHE A 394 0.76 13.96 0.16
C PHE A 394 1.68 14.93 -0.58
N GLY A 395 1.11 15.99 -1.16
CA GLY A 395 1.86 17.06 -1.79
C GLY A 395 2.88 17.69 -0.84
N GLU A 396 2.47 18.05 0.37
CA GLU A 396 3.38 18.57 1.40
C GLU A 396 4.54 17.60 1.71
N SER A 397 4.27 16.29 1.71
CA SER A 397 5.33 15.29 1.93
C SER A 397 6.28 15.22 0.73
N TYR A 398 5.77 15.22 -0.50
CA TYR A 398 6.61 15.23 -1.72
C TYR A 398 7.46 16.49 -1.82
N GLU A 399 6.90 17.63 -1.50
CA GLU A 399 7.63 18.89 -1.44
C GLU A 399 8.76 18.86 -0.39
N GLN A 400 8.51 18.23 0.77
CA GLN A 400 9.54 18.05 1.78
C GLN A 400 10.65 17.09 1.29
N VAL A 401 10.29 16.00 0.61
CA VAL A 401 11.24 15.06 -0.02
C VAL A 401 12.14 15.82 -1.00
N LEU A 402 11.56 16.61 -1.90
CA LEU A 402 12.32 17.36 -2.90
C LEU A 402 13.16 18.46 -2.27
N ARG A 403 12.69 19.15 -1.21
CA ARG A 403 13.51 20.10 -0.45
C ARG A 403 14.73 19.43 0.17
N ILE A 404 14.59 18.22 0.73
CA ILE A 404 15.72 17.46 1.28
C ILE A 404 16.66 17.01 0.14
N ALA A 405 16.11 16.57 -0.99
CA ALA A 405 16.91 16.21 -2.17
C ALA A 405 17.76 17.38 -2.67
N LEU A 406 17.18 18.58 -2.79
CA LEU A 406 17.93 19.79 -3.14
C LEU A 406 18.99 20.14 -2.08
N LEU A 407 18.68 19.98 -0.79
CA LEU A 407 19.63 20.24 0.28
C LEU A 407 20.81 19.27 0.23
N ILE A 408 20.60 18.00 -0.10
CA ILE A 408 21.66 17.00 -0.26
C ILE A 408 22.49 17.30 -1.50
N ARG A 409 21.88 17.64 -2.63
CA ARG A 409 22.55 17.92 -3.90
C ARG A 409 23.35 19.21 -3.88
N ASP A 410 22.73 20.29 -3.41
CA ASP A 410 23.24 21.66 -3.59
C ASP A 410 23.81 22.27 -2.29
N GLY A 411 23.64 21.59 -1.14
CA GLY A 411 24.04 22.08 0.19
C GLY A 411 23.19 23.25 0.70
N ARG A 412 22.24 23.74 -0.09
CA ARG A 412 21.34 24.86 0.24
C ARG A 412 20.02 24.75 -0.50
N LEU A 413 19.00 25.37 0.04
CA LEU A 413 17.72 25.48 -0.65
C LEU A 413 17.72 26.68 -1.61
N PRO A 414 17.17 26.56 -2.82
CA PRO A 414 16.98 27.67 -3.73
C PRO A 414 15.94 28.67 -3.20
N GLU A 415 15.98 29.89 -3.71
CA GLU A 415 14.94 30.88 -3.44
C GLU A 415 13.58 30.36 -3.91
N GLY A 416 12.53 30.57 -3.11
CA GLY A 416 11.19 30.04 -3.40
C GLY A 416 10.93 28.58 -3.00
N ALA A 417 11.93 27.83 -2.50
CA ALA A 417 11.73 26.44 -2.07
C ALA A 417 10.71 26.29 -0.93
N SER A 418 10.50 27.33 -0.12
CA SER A 418 9.48 27.30 0.94
C SER A 418 8.04 27.36 0.41
N ALA A 419 7.86 27.85 -0.82
CA ALA A 419 6.59 27.98 -1.51
C ALA A 419 6.49 26.98 -2.70
N MET A 420 7.22 25.86 -2.62
CA MET A 420 7.11 24.76 -3.57
C MET A 420 5.71 24.15 -3.49
N GLU A 421 5.10 23.85 -4.62
CA GLU A 421 3.80 23.20 -4.72
C GLU A 421 3.83 22.01 -5.69
N THR A 422 3.23 20.91 -5.25
CA THR A 422 2.99 19.72 -6.07
C THR A 422 1.78 19.97 -6.97
N LYS A 423 1.92 19.74 -8.25
CA LYS A 423 0.81 19.80 -9.23
C LYS A 423 0.24 18.41 -9.44
N TRP A 424 -1.04 18.31 -9.19
CA TRP A 424 -1.81 17.09 -9.30
C TRP A 424 -2.71 17.13 -10.52
N ARG A 425 -2.93 15.95 -11.09
CA ARG A 425 -4.00 15.78 -12.08
C ARG A 425 -5.36 16.05 -11.42
N ASP A 426 -6.31 16.58 -12.20
CA ASP A 426 -7.70 16.81 -11.72
C ASP A 426 -8.28 15.50 -11.17
N ALA A 427 -8.75 15.54 -9.93
CA ALA A 427 -9.35 14.40 -9.24
C ALA A 427 -10.72 14.01 -9.81
N GLY A 428 -11.36 14.88 -10.60
CA GLY A 428 -12.63 14.60 -11.26
C GLY A 428 -12.49 13.62 -12.41
N THR A 429 -13.56 12.87 -12.70
CA THR A 429 -13.61 11.99 -13.87
C THR A 429 -13.51 12.83 -15.16
N PRO A 430 -12.54 12.56 -16.04
CA PRO A 430 -12.39 13.31 -17.27
C PRO A 430 -13.63 13.09 -18.15
N THR A 431 -14.35 14.16 -18.44
CA THR A 431 -15.40 14.14 -19.44
C THR A 431 -14.81 14.64 -20.76
N VAL A 432 -15.28 14.07 -21.86
CA VAL A 432 -14.80 14.33 -23.25
C VAL A 432 -14.83 15.82 -23.65
N LEU A 433 -15.48 16.68 -22.86
CA LEU A 433 -15.71 18.10 -23.15
C LEU A 433 -14.74 19.08 -22.47
N ARG A 434 -13.77 18.62 -21.64
CA ARG A 434 -12.69 19.53 -21.22
C ARG A 434 -11.51 19.33 -22.18
N PRO A 435 -11.19 20.34 -23.02
CA PRO A 435 -9.93 20.29 -23.72
C PRO A 435 -8.82 20.20 -22.67
N ARG A 436 -7.98 19.16 -22.76
CA ARG A 436 -6.72 19.14 -22.06
C ARG A 436 -6.04 20.46 -22.40
N THR A 437 -5.85 21.36 -21.46
CA THR A 437 -4.88 22.43 -21.60
C THR A 437 -3.52 21.73 -21.71
N PRO A 438 -2.92 21.67 -22.90
CA PRO A 438 -1.55 21.18 -22.98
C PRO A 438 -0.76 22.18 -22.15
N TRP A 439 0.01 21.71 -21.21
CA TRP A 439 1.10 22.47 -20.65
C TRP A 439 1.90 22.96 -21.84
N SER A 440 1.77 24.23 -22.16
CA SER A 440 2.56 24.83 -23.24
C SER A 440 4.01 24.72 -22.78
N ARG A 441 4.71 23.71 -23.30
CA ARG A 441 6.16 23.75 -23.34
C ARG A 441 6.47 25.05 -24.06
N SER A 442 6.81 26.08 -23.34
CA SER A 442 7.44 27.27 -23.93
C SER A 442 8.78 26.78 -24.49
N ALA A 443 8.77 26.43 -25.76
CA ALA A 443 9.99 26.14 -26.45
C ALA A 443 10.90 27.37 -26.30
N PRO A 444 12.15 27.20 -25.90
CA PRO A 444 13.07 28.31 -25.85
C PRO A 444 13.17 28.88 -27.27
N THR A 445 12.76 30.14 -27.46
CA THR A 445 12.98 30.89 -28.70
C THR A 445 14.48 31.19 -28.81
N GLY A 446 15.23 30.16 -29.16
CA GLY A 446 16.59 30.30 -29.65
C GLY A 446 16.56 31.01 -30.97
N ARG A 447 16.81 32.33 -30.99
CA ARG A 447 17.13 33.08 -32.21
C ARG A 447 18.38 32.47 -32.82
N PHE A 448 18.21 31.61 -33.80
CA PHE A 448 19.29 31.28 -34.72
C PHE A 448 19.58 32.50 -35.55
N ARG A 449 20.67 33.19 -35.27
CA ARG A 449 21.27 34.24 -36.07
C ARG A 449 21.84 33.56 -37.32
N SER A 450 21.16 33.70 -38.46
CA SER A 450 21.65 33.27 -39.77
C SER A 450 22.86 34.12 -40.18
N GLY A 451 24.03 33.54 -39.98
CA GLY A 451 25.26 34.08 -40.61
C GLY A 451 25.29 33.68 -42.09
N ARG A 452 24.92 34.61 -42.97
CA ARG A 452 25.26 34.54 -44.40
C ARG A 452 26.77 34.56 -44.54
N ARG A 453 27.37 33.51 -45.09
CA ARG A 453 28.58 33.62 -45.94
C ARG A 453 28.32 32.82 -47.20
N GLY A 454 28.38 33.55 -48.29
CA GLY A 454 28.29 33.02 -49.64
C GLY A 454 29.56 32.28 -50.06
N MET A 455 29.38 31.36 -50.99
CA MET A 455 30.39 31.09 -52.04
C MET A 455 29.74 30.36 -53.19
N THR A 456 29.65 31.08 -54.27
CA THR A 456 29.78 30.82 -55.69
C THR A 456 29.92 29.38 -56.21
N SER A 457 29.03 29.09 -57.16
CA SER A 457 29.15 28.44 -58.46
C SER A 457 30.11 27.27 -58.69
N LEU A 458 29.57 26.20 -59.29
CA LEU A 458 30.00 25.73 -60.61
C LEU A 458 29.07 24.63 -61.19
N LEU A 459 28.55 24.91 -62.30
CA LEU A 459 28.05 24.25 -63.47
C LEU A 459 28.30 22.74 -63.66
N GLY A 460 27.31 22.13 -64.27
CA GLY A 460 27.42 21.01 -65.21
C GLY A 460 26.62 19.78 -64.75
N GLY A 461 25.62 19.30 -65.38
CA GLY A 461 25.26 19.25 -66.78
C GLY A 461 24.72 17.84 -67.03
N ALA A 462 23.63 17.82 -67.77
CA ALA A 462 23.18 16.76 -68.69
C ALA A 462 22.30 15.62 -68.20
N ALA A 463 21.09 15.71 -68.65
CA ALA A 463 20.36 14.76 -69.50
C ALA A 463 19.82 13.45 -68.91
N GLY A 464 18.50 13.39 -68.95
CA GLY A 464 17.67 12.19 -68.89
C GLY A 464 17.84 11.29 -70.13
N PRO A 465 16.90 10.46 -70.55
CA PRO A 465 15.62 10.07 -69.98
C PRO A 465 15.36 8.55 -70.04
N ASN A 466 14.16 8.17 -69.58
CA ASN A 466 13.29 7.11 -70.15
C ASN A 466 13.35 5.66 -69.60
N GLU A 467 12.12 5.25 -69.29
CA GLU A 467 11.46 3.97 -69.59
C GLU A 467 11.87 2.69 -68.80
N GLY A 468 10.79 2.12 -68.20
CA GLY A 468 10.71 0.80 -67.75
C GLY A 468 9.72 0.64 -66.59
#